data_9ce05f3916820fca392eb06fefe8f717
#
_entry.id   9ce05f3916820fca392eb06fefe8f717
#
_cell.length_a   1.000
_cell.length_b   1.000
_cell.length_c   1.000
_cell.angle_alpha   90.00
_cell.angle_beta   90.00
_cell.angle_gamma   90.00
#
_symmetry.space_group_name_H-M   'P 1'
#
loop_
_entity.id
_entity.type
_entity.pdbx_description
1 polymer ?
#
loop_
_entity_poly.entity_id
_entity_poly.type
_entity_poly.pdbx_seq_one_letter_code
_entity_poly.pdbx_strand_id
1 'polypeptide(L)'
;FPYYISGFWADPSRIEQINRRLDSMDNMSVEKMKSVQLDQTSPFAQEILPFIWLTETGEETGNLKRAYEFLKVWDGVEDVDSEAALIFHATMRNLVLNLYGDELALLGQNYLEAYTGLKYLVHRKIREIFKTGESSWIDNITTPNHVETLNEIISKSVADAIIELEESFGINISNW
;
A
#
# COMPACT_ATOMS: atom_id res chain seq x y z
N PHE A 1 -20.34 -15.87 14.98
CA PHE A 1 -21.17 -15.49 16.13
C PHE A 1 -22.59 -15.18 15.64
N PRO A 2 -23.64 -15.59 16.36
CA PRO A 2 -25.04 -15.37 15.97
C PRO A 2 -25.54 -13.97 16.29
N TYR A 3 -24.69 -13.10 16.75
CA TYR A 3 -25.01 -11.73 17.14
C TYR A 3 -23.94 -10.75 16.68
N TYR A 4 -24.35 -9.49 16.52
CA TYR A 4 -23.44 -8.39 16.13
C TYR A 4 -22.48 -8.06 17.29
N ILE A 5 -21.18 -8.04 16.98
CA ILE A 5 -20.13 -7.67 17.92
C ILE A 5 -19.59 -6.28 17.61
N SER A 6 -19.21 -6.02 16.37
CA SER A 6 -18.65 -4.74 15.91
C SER A 6 -18.67 -4.65 14.39
N GLY A 7 -18.85 -3.45 13.84
CA GLY A 7 -18.61 -3.13 12.44
C GLY A 7 -17.23 -2.53 12.17
N PHE A 8 -16.48 -2.26 13.23
CA PHE A 8 -15.16 -1.63 13.15
C PHE A 8 -14.07 -2.67 13.46
N TRP A 9 -13.56 -3.28 12.40
CA TRP A 9 -12.51 -4.28 12.46
C TRP A 9 -11.24 -3.75 11.81
N ALA A 10 -10.09 -4.05 12.42
CA ALA A 10 -8.79 -3.81 11.81
C ALA A 10 -8.61 -4.66 10.53
N ASP A 11 -7.66 -4.28 9.70
CA ASP A 11 -7.23 -5.07 8.57
C ASP A 11 -6.77 -6.47 9.03
N PRO A 12 -7.20 -7.56 8.35
CA PRO A 12 -6.94 -8.92 8.82
C PRO A 12 -5.51 -9.42 8.54
N SER A 13 -4.66 -8.67 7.85
CA SER A 13 -3.35 -9.13 7.37
C SER A 13 -2.50 -9.76 8.48
N ARG A 14 -2.47 -9.14 9.66
CA ARG A 14 -1.65 -9.66 10.77
C ARG A 14 -2.13 -11.03 11.25
N ILE A 15 -3.44 -11.22 11.44
CA ILE A 15 -3.98 -12.51 11.88
C ILE A 15 -3.89 -13.57 10.78
N GLU A 16 -4.04 -13.18 9.52
CA GLU A 16 -3.86 -14.08 8.38
C GLU A 16 -2.43 -14.62 8.34
N GLN A 17 -1.43 -13.76 8.53
CA GLN A 17 -0.02 -14.16 8.56
C GLN A 17 0.30 -15.05 9.74
N ILE A 18 -0.21 -14.72 10.95
CA ILE A 18 -0.04 -15.56 12.14
C ILE A 18 -0.62 -16.96 11.88
N ASN A 19 -1.85 -17.07 11.37
CA ASN A 19 -2.47 -18.35 11.07
C ASN A 19 -1.66 -19.12 10.02
N ARG A 20 -1.25 -18.49 8.92
CA ARG A 20 -0.41 -19.10 7.88
C ARG A 20 0.89 -19.68 8.46
N ARG A 21 1.53 -18.96 9.37
CA ARG A 21 2.76 -19.42 10.04
C ARG A 21 2.50 -20.59 10.97
N LEU A 22 1.44 -20.50 11.79
CA LEU A 22 1.08 -21.58 12.74
C LEU A 22 0.68 -22.85 12.00
N ASP A 23 -0.12 -22.74 10.93
CA ASP A 23 -0.57 -23.89 10.13
C ASP A 23 0.59 -24.60 9.41
N SER A 24 1.68 -23.88 9.14
CA SER A 24 2.89 -24.43 8.51
C SER A 24 3.85 -25.13 9.50
N MET A 25 3.54 -25.12 10.80
CA MET A 25 4.48 -25.58 11.83
C MET A 25 3.97 -26.83 12.56
N ASP A 26 4.71 -27.92 12.44
CA ASP A 26 4.55 -29.09 13.33
C ASP A 26 5.31 -28.87 14.64
N ASN A 27 4.76 -29.33 15.77
CA ASN A 27 5.41 -29.32 17.09
C ASN A 27 5.93 -27.95 17.54
N MET A 28 5.08 -27.19 18.18
CA MET A 28 5.40 -25.83 18.65
C MET A 28 6.54 -25.81 19.67
N SER A 29 7.49 -24.87 19.52
CA SER A 29 8.54 -24.55 20.47
C SER A 29 8.59 -23.08 20.79
N VAL A 30 9.37 -22.69 21.80
CA VAL A 30 9.57 -21.26 22.15
C VAL A 30 10.21 -20.52 20.98
N GLU A 31 11.19 -21.13 20.30
CA GLU A 31 11.88 -20.53 19.15
C GLU A 31 10.95 -20.33 17.98
N LYS A 32 10.06 -21.29 17.69
CA LYS A 32 9.03 -21.18 16.67
C LYS A 32 8.03 -20.07 16.98
N MET A 33 7.59 -19.95 18.25
CA MET A 33 6.71 -18.85 18.66
C MET A 33 7.39 -17.49 18.51
N LYS A 34 8.67 -17.37 18.86
CA LYS A 34 9.44 -16.15 18.62
C LYS A 34 9.50 -15.82 17.12
N SER A 35 9.71 -16.79 16.26
CA SER A 35 9.74 -16.58 14.79
C SER A 35 8.40 -16.09 14.25
N VAL A 36 7.27 -16.50 14.83
CA VAL A 36 5.94 -15.97 14.47
C VAL A 36 5.77 -14.53 14.94
N GLN A 37 6.26 -14.21 16.13
CA GLN A 37 6.16 -12.85 16.69
C GLN A 37 7.03 -11.83 15.91
N LEU A 38 8.19 -12.28 15.43
CA LEU A 38 9.16 -11.46 14.69
C LEU A 38 8.93 -11.48 13.17
N ASP A 39 7.90 -12.17 12.70
CA ASP A 39 7.57 -12.20 11.28
C ASP A 39 7.06 -10.81 10.82
N GLN A 40 7.75 -10.23 9.86
CA GLN A 40 7.47 -8.91 9.28
C GLN A 40 6.83 -9.02 7.89
N THR A 41 6.43 -10.22 7.48
CA THR A 41 5.76 -10.42 6.19
C THR A 41 4.41 -9.71 6.17
N SER A 42 4.16 -8.93 5.14
CA SER A 42 2.93 -8.17 4.91
C SER A 42 2.04 -8.85 3.85
N PRO A 43 1.01 -9.61 4.24
CA PRO A 43 0.05 -10.17 3.28
C PRO A 43 -0.66 -9.09 2.48
N PHE A 44 -0.87 -7.91 3.07
CA PHE A 44 -1.44 -6.77 2.37
C PHE A 44 -0.53 -6.32 1.21
N ALA A 45 0.77 -6.17 1.46
CA ALA A 45 1.71 -5.82 0.40
C ALA A 45 1.73 -6.89 -0.71
N GLN A 46 1.79 -8.17 -0.35
CA GLN A 46 1.76 -9.28 -1.31
C GLN A 46 0.49 -9.30 -2.17
N GLU A 47 -0.66 -8.87 -1.62
CA GLU A 47 -1.93 -8.76 -2.35
C GLU A 47 -1.93 -7.58 -3.33
N ILE A 48 -1.32 -6.44 -2.95
CA ILE A 48 -1.38 -5.19 -3.72
C ILE A 48 -0.28 -5.10 -4.79
N LEU A 49 0.90 -5.64 -4.53
CA LEU A 49 2.07 -5.56 -5.44
C LEU A 49 1.76 -5.93 -6.90
N PRO A 50 1.00 -7.01 -7.20
CA PRO A 50 0.68 -7.35 -8.59
C PRO A 50 -0.03 -6.24 -9.36
N PHE A 51 -0.87 -5.47 -8.70
CA PHE A 51 -1.56 -4.32 -9.33
C PHE A 51 -0.59 -3.18 -9.63
N ILE A 52 0.38 -2.93 -8.74
CA ILE A 52 1.43 -1.93 -8.97
C ILE A 52 2.28 -2.35 -10.18
N TRP A 53 2.70 -3.62 -10.27
CA TRP A 53 3.52 -4.10 -11.37
C TRP A 53 2.84 -3.94 -12.74
N LEU A 54 1.52 -4.09 -12.79
CA LEU A 54 0.73 -3.95 -14.02
C LEU A 54 0.71 -2.52 -14.57
N THR A 55 1.11 -1.53 -13.78
CA THR A 55 1.14 -0.12 -14.23
C THR A 55 2.47 0.28 -14.86
N GLU A 56 3.49 -0.57 -14.81
CA GLU A 56 4.77 -0.32 -15.50
C GLU A 56 4.59 -0.43 -17.02
N THR A 57 4.97 0.62 -17.73
CA THR A 57 4.86 0.71 -19.20
C THR A 57 6.10 0.21 -19.93
N GLY A 58 7.24 0.15 -19.23
CA GLY A 58 8.56 -0.14 -19.78
C GLY A 58 9.28 1.11 -20.33
N GLU A 59 8.65 2.27 -20.24
CA GLU A 59 9.24 3.55 -20.67
C GLU A 59 9.85 4.34 -19.50
N GLU A 60 9.70 3.84 -18.27
CA GLU A 60 10.21 4.47 -17.06
C GLU A 60 11.73 4.58 -17.10
N THR A 61 12.25 5.68 -16.54
CA THR A 61 13.68 5.97 -16.48
C THR A 61 14.10 6.35 -15.05
N GLY A 62 15.39 6.38 -14.79
CA GLY A 62 15.93 6.81 -13.50
C GLY A 62 15.44 5.98 -12.32
N ASN A 63 15.11 6.66 -11.22
CA ASN A 63 14.67 5.98 -10.00
C ASN A 63 13.25 5.40 -10.10
N LEU A 64 12.39 5.92 -10.96
CA LEU A 64 11.07 5.34 -11.20
C LEU A 64 11.20 3.92 -11.76
N LYS A 65 12.08 3.70 -12.76
CA LYS A 65 12.37 2.37 -13.27
C LYS A 65 12.93 1.43 -12.19
N ARG A 66 13.92 1.91 -11.43
CA ARG A 66 14.51 1.14 -10.34
C ARG A 66 13.50 0.79 -9.25
N ALA A 67 12.57 1.68 -8.96
CA ALA A 67 11.49 1.41 -8.00
C ALA A 67 10.63 0.22 -8.42
N TYR A 68 10.22 0.16 -9.70
CA TYR A 68 9.50 -1.01 -10.20
C TYR A 68 10.35 -2.28 -10.13
N GLU A 69 11.65 -2.20 -10.45
CA GLU A 69 12.58 -3.34 -10.33
C GLU A 69 12.66 -3.84 -8.88
N PHE A 70 12.77 -2.94 -7.88
CA PHE A 70 12.77 -3.30 -6.46
C PHE A 70 11.43 -3.93 -6.04
N LEU A 71 10.30 -3.30 -6.40
CA LEU A 71 8.98 -3.82 -6.04
C LEU A 71 8.66 -5.19 -6.66
N LYS A 72 9.19 -5.48 -7.86
CA LYS A 72 8.97 -6.78 -8.54
C LYS A 72 9.67 -7.95 -7.87
N VAL A 73 10.83 -7.72 -7.25
CA VAL A 73 11.60 -8.78 -6.58
C VAL A 73 11.33 -8.85 -5.07
N TRP A 74 10.62 -7.86 -4.53
CA TRP A 74 10.29 -7.82 -3.11
C TRP A 74 9.22 -8.85 -2.75
N ASP A 75 9.47 -9.62 -1.71
CA ASP A 75 8.60 -10.68 -1.20
C ASP A 75 7.52 -10.21 -0.20
N GLY A 76 7.51 -8.91 0.11
CA GLY A 76 6.60 -8.31 1.07
C GLY A 76 7.07 -8.41 2.52
N VAL A 77 8.35 -8.72 2.76
CA VAL A 77 8.94 -8.64 4.11
C VAL A 77 9.35 -7.20 4.41
N GLU A 78 8.73 -6.63 5.44
CA GLU A 78 8.94 -5.23 5.85
C GLU A 78 10.17 -5.11 6.75
N ASP A 79 11.36 -5.39 6.18
CA ASP A 79 12.63 -5.18 6.88
C ASP A 79 12.96 -3.69 6.96
N VAL A 80 13.63 -3.30 8.04
CA VAL A 80 14.02 -1.90 8.29
C VAL A 80 15.00 -1.36 7.24
N ASP A 81 15.78 -2.23 6.63
CA ASP A 81 16.78 -1.88 5.61
C ASP A 81 16.27 -2.17 4.18
N SER A 82 14.95 -2.35 3.99
CA SER A 82 14.36 -2.66 2.69
C SER A 82 13.92 -1.40 1.94
N GLU A 83 14.65 -1.02 0.89
CA GLU A 83 14.26 0.06 -0.02
C GLU A 83 12.89 -0.22 -0.66
N ALA A 84 12.61 -1.48 -0.99
CA ALA A 84 11.33 -1.87 -1.57
C ALA A 84 10.14 -1.64 -0.60
N ALA A 85 10.31 -1.95 0.69
CA ALA A 85 9.30 -1.67 1.71
C ALA A 85 9.05 -0.16 1.83
N LEU A 86 10.11 0.65 1.87
CA LEU A 86 9.99 2.11 1.92
C LEU A 86 9.25 2.66 0.69
N ILE A 87 9.63 2.23 -0.52
CA ILE A 87 8.98 2.60 -1.78
C ILE A 87 7.50 2.20 -1.75
N PHE A 88 7.19 0.98 -1.32
CA PHE A 88 5.80 0.51 -1.21
C PHE A 88 4.98 1.39 -0.27
N HIS A 89 5.47 1.68 0.93
CA HIS A 89 4.74 2.51 1.89
C HIS A 89 4.57 3.96 1.42
N ALA A 90 5.58 4.54 0.77
CA ALA A 90 5.46 5.85 0.14
C ALA A 90 4.43 5.83 -0.99
N THR A 91 4.42 4.78 -1.83
CA THR A 91 3.41 4.59 -2.88
C THR A 91 2.01 4.49 -2.28
N MET A 92 1.82 3.69 -1.22
CA MET A 92 0.51 3.54 -0.56
C MET A 92 0.02 4.84 0.07
N ARG A 93 0.92 5.64 0.65
CA ARG A 93 0.60 6.98 1.17
C ARG A 93 0.13 7.91 0.05
N ASN A 94 0.86 7.97 -1.05
CA ASN A 94 0.50 8.79 -2.20
C ASN A 94 -0.78 8.28 -2.89
N LEU A 95 -1.01 6.97 -2.93
CA LEU A 95 -2.26 6.37 -3.42
C LEU A 95 -3.48 6.87 -2.63
N VAL A 96 -3.38 6.92 -1.31
CA VAL A 96 -4.46 7.47 -0.47
C VAL A 96 -4.71 8.93 -0.78
N LEU A 97 -3.67 9.73 -0.96
CA LEU A 97 -3.79 11.14 -1.31
C LEU A 97 -4.38 11.34 -2.73
N ASN A 98 -3.99 10.50 -3.69
CA ASN A 98 -4.48 10.57 -5.04
C ASN A 98 -5.90 10.03 -5.23
N LEU A 99 -6.36 9.12 -4.33
CA LEU A 99 -7.73 8.58 -4.35
C LEU A 99 -8.75 9.45 -3.61
N TYR A 100 -8.33 10.16 -2.57
CA TYR A 100 -9.28 10.83 -1.67
C TYR A 100 -8.99 12.32 -1.48
N GLY A 101 -7.84 12.79 -1.97
CA GLY A 101 -7.34 14.11 -1.63
C GLY A 101 -8.18 15.25 -2.20
N ASP A 102 -8.67 15.12 -3.41
CA ASP A 102 -9.42 16.16 -4.11
C ASP A 102 -10.81 16.38 -3.51
N GLU A 103 -11.60 15.33 -3.26
CA GLU A 103 -12.91 15.48 -2.62
C GLU A 103 -12.79 15.88 -1.14
N LEU A 104 -11.87 15.23 -0.40
CA LEU A 104 -11.71 15.56 1.01
C LEU A 104 -11.16 16.96 1.22
N ALA A 105 -10.34 17.48 0.32
CA ALA A 105 -9.86 18.86 0.35
C ALA A 105 -11.02 19.88 0.22
N LEU A 106 -12.07 19.55 -0.53
CA LEU A 106 -13.27 20.40 -0.60
C LEU A 106 -14.01 20.52 0.73
N LEU A 107 -13.92 19.49 1.57
CA LEU A 107 -14.52 19.51 2.92
C LEU A 107 -13.65 20.26 3.94
N GLY A 108 -12.36 20.42 3.63
CA GLY A 108 -11.36 21.09 4.45
C GLY A 108 -10.20 20.16 4.84
N GLN A 109 -9.03 20.75 5.04
CA GLN A 109 -7.77 20.04 5.35
C GLN A 109 -7.91 19.05 6.52
N ASN A 110 -8.66 19.38 7.54
CA ASN A 110 -8.87 18.54 8.72
C ASN A 110 -9.54 17.19 8.38
N TYR A 111 -10.37 17.13 7.33
CA TYR A 111 -11.03 15.89 6.91
C TYR A 111 -10.04 14.94 6.24
N LEU A 112 -9.16 15.45 5.38
CA LEU A 112 -8.11 14.67 4.76
C LEU A 112 -7.16 14.08 5.80
N GLU A 113 -6.69 14.89 6.74
CA GLU A 113 -5.81 14.46 7.83
C GLU A 113 -6.48 13.40 8.73
N ALA A 114 -7.75 13.63 9.11
CA ALA A 114 -8.51 12.68 9.93
C ALA A 114 -8.70 11.35 9.20
N TYR A 115 -9.04 11.37 7.90
CA TYR A 115 -9.25 10.15 7.11
C TYR A 115 -7.96 9.37 6.91
N THR A 116 -6.87 10.03 6.52
CA THR A 116 -5.56 9.38 6.33
C THR A 116 -5.00 8.81 7.63
N GLY A 117 -5.39 9.37 8.80
CA GLY A 117 -5.08 8.82 10.11
C GLY A 117 -5.80 7.50 10.44
N LEU A 118 -6.89 7.16 9.74
CA LEU A 118 -7.69 5.95 9.96
C LEU A 118 -7.16 4.76 9.14
N LYS A 119 -5.89 4.42 9.28
CA LYS A 119 -5.15 3.44 8.43
C LYS A 119 -5.93 2.14 8.15
N TYR A 120 -6.63 1.58 9.13
CA TYR A 120 -7.35 0.31 8.96
C TYR A 120 -8.56 0.42 8.04
N LEU A 121 -9.28 1.54 8.07
CA LEU A 121 -10.41 1.78 7.15
C LEU A 121 -9.91 2.00 5.74
N VAL A 122 -8.85 2.79 5.60
CA VAL A 122 -8.21 3.09 4.33
C VAL A 122 -7.74 1.80 3.65
N HIS A 123 -7.00 0.91 4.32
CA HIS A 123 -6.54 -0.36 3.76
C HIS A 123 -7.70 -1.25 3.31
N ARG A 124 -8.79 -1.35 4.09
CA ARG A 124 -9.97 -2.13 3.69
C ARG A 124 -10.61 -1.60 2.42
N LYS A 125 -10.74 -0.27 2.31
CA LYS A 125 -11.31 0.37 1.11
C LYS A 125 -10.41 0.24 -0.11
N ILE A 126 -9.11 0.36 0.05
CA ILE A 126 -8.15 0.12 -1.02
C ILE A 126 -8.28 -1.32 -1.55
N ARG A 127 -8.34 -2.33 -0.67
CA ARG A 127 -8.57 -3.72 -1.10
C ARG A 127 -9.85 -3.89 -1.92
N GLU A 128 -10.94 -3.23 -1.52
CA GLU A 128 -12.21 -3.27 -2.24
C GLU A 128 -12.06 -2.64 -3.63
N ILE A 129 -11.45 -1.45 -3.72
CA ILE A 129 -11.20 -0.74 -4.98
C ILE A 129 -10.33 -1.59 -5.92
N PHE A 130 -9.25 -2.20 -5.40
CA PHE A 130 -8.37 -3.04 -6.20
C PHE A 130 -9.05 -4.31 -6.70
N LYS A 131 -9.96 -4.90 -5.92
CA LYS A 131 -10.72 -6.10 -6.32
C LYS A 131 -11.78 -5.82 -7.38
N THR A 132 -12.44 -4.68 -7.28
CA THR A 132 -13.52 -4.31 -8.22
C THR A 132 -13.00 -3.57 -9.45
N GLY A 133 -11.88 -2.86 -9.32
CA GLY A 133 -11.37 -1.93 -10.33
C GLY A 133 -12.21 -0.66 -10.48
N GLU A 134 -13.24 -0.49 -9.63
CA GLU A 134 -14.25 0.57 -9.75
C GLU A 134 -14.46 1.28 -8.43
N SER A 135 -14.47 2.61 -8.47
CA SER A 135 -14.87 3.48 -7.35
C SER A 135 -15.07 4.89 -7.85
N SER A 136 -16.00 5.64 -7.28
CA SER A 136 -16.12 7.08 -7.55
C SER A 136 -14.91 7.90 -7.06
N TRP A 137 -14.10 7.34 -6.18
CA TRP A 137 -12.87 7.95 -5.68
C TRP A 137 -11.66 7.83 -6.62
N ILE A 138 -11.81 7.14 -7.77
CA ILE A 138 -10.74 7.02 -8.77
C ILE A 138 -10.68 8.26 -9.64
N ASP A 139 -11.84 8.85 -9.94
CA ASP A 139 -11.97 10.04 -10.76
C ASP A 139 -11.50 11.29 -9.99
N ASN A 140 -10.54 12.01 -10.55
CA ASN A 140 -10.08 13.26 -9.97
C ASN A 140 -11.01 14.41 -10.39
N ILE A 141 -11.82 14.89 -9.48
CA ILE A 141 -12.82 15.94 -9.75
C ILE A 141 -12.22 17.29 -10.19
N THR A 142 -10.90 17.45 -10.09
CA THR A 142 -10.20 18.65 -10.59
C THR A 142 -9.81 18.57 -12.05
N THR A 143 -10.01 17.42 -12.72
CA THR A 143 -9.71 17.17 -14.15
C THR A 143 -10.98 16.98 -14.99
N PRO A 144 -11.78 18.05 -15.25
CA PRO A 144 -13.17 17.94 -15.72
C PRO A 144 -13.36 17.30 -17.10
N ASN A 145 -12.30 17.07 -17.86
CA ASN A 145 -12.34 16.47 -19.20
C ASN A 145 -11.66 15.10 -19.28
N HIS A 146 -11.33 14.51 -18.16
CA HIS A 146 -10.68 13.22 -18.05
C HIS A 146 -11.26 12.47 -16.85
N VAL A 147 -11.56 11.20 -17.04
CA VAL A 147 -11.96 10.28 -15.97
C VAL A 147 -10.80 9.31 -15.80
N GLU A 148 -10.14 9.38 -14.67
CA GLU A 148 -8.98 8.56 -14.39
C GLU A 148 -9.36 7.08 -14.25
N THR A 149 -8.42 6.24 -14.63
CA THR A 149 -8.47 4.79 -14.36
C THR A 149 -7.68 4.46 -13.09
N LEU A 150 -8.00 3.33 -12.47
CA LEU A 150 -7.23 2.86 -11.31
C LEU A 150 -5.72 2.74 -11.64
N ASN A 151 -5.38 2.26 -12.84
CA ASN A 151 -3.99 2.14 -13.25
C ASN A 151 -3.28 3.50 -13.35
N GLU A 152 -3.94 4.54 -13.84
CA GLU A 152 -3.38 5.89 -13.87
C GLU A 152 -3.13 6.42 -12.47
N ILE A 153 -4.08 6.23 -11.55
CA ILE A 153 -3.92 6.62 -10.14
C ILE A 153 -2.76 5.86 -9.47
N ILE A 154 -2.64 4.55 -9.69
CA ILE A 154 -1.53 3.75 -9.15
C ILE A 154 -0.20 4.23 -9.72
N SER A 155 -0.07 4.35 -11.05
CA SER A 155 1.16 4.79 -11.73
C SER A 155 1.58 6.18 -11.24
N LYS A 156 0.62 7.12 -11.15
CA LYS A 156 0.86 8.45 -10.57
C LYS A 156 1.38 8.35 -9.14
N SER A 157 0.80 7.47 -8.33
CA SER A 157 1.17 7.32 -6.91
C SER A 157 2.58 6.76 -6.73
N VAL A 158 3.02 5.87 -7.63
CA VAL A 158 4.42 5.41 -7.65
C VAL A 158 5.35 6.57 -8.01
N ALA A 159 5.02 7.35 -9.04
CA ALA A 159 5.84 8.49 -9.46
C ALA A 159 5.93 9.56 -8.37
N ASP A 160 4.81 9.92 -7.74
CA ASP A 160 4.76 10.89 -6.63
C ASP A 160 5.60 10.40 -5.43
N ALA A 161 5.54 9.10 -5.12
CA ALA A 161 6.34 8.50 -4.06
C ALA A 161 7.85 8.62 -4.33
N ILE A 162 8.29 8.41 -5.57
CA ILE A 162 9.71 8.55 -5.92
C ILE A 162 10.16 9.99 -5.79
N ILE A 163 9.37 10.97 -6.22
CA ILE A 163 9.67 12.39 -6.04
C ILE A 163 9.81 12.71 -4.55
N GLU A 164 8.86 12.27 -3.72
CA GLU A 164 8.89 12.49 -2.26
C GLU A 164 10.15 11.88 -1.61
N LEU A 165 10.52 10.67 -2.02
CA LEU A 165 11.70 9.99 -1.48
C LEU A 165 13.00 10.64 -1.94
N GLU A 166 13.09 11.09 -3.20
CA GLU A 166 14.23 11.86 -3.70
C GLU A 166 14.41 13.19 -2.97
N GLU A 167 13.32 13.89 -2.68
CA GLU A 167 13.36 15.14 -1.88
C GLU A 167 13.79 14.89 -0.44
N SER A 168 13.40 13.76 0.15
CA SER A 168 13.69 13.43 1.54
C SER A 168 15.07 12.84 1.77
N PHE A 169 15.53 11.97 0.85
CA PHE A 169 16.75 11.15 1.03
C PHE A 169 17.79 11.36 -0.08
N GLY A 170 17.49 12.18 -1.11
CA GLY A 170 18.33 12.42 -2.27
C GLY A 170 18.14 11.38 -3.36
N ILE A 171 18.74 11.63 -4.52
CA ILE A 171 18.58 10.83 -5.76
C ILE A 171 19.25 9.44 -5.72
N ASN A 172 20.05 9.13 -4.72
CA ASN A 172 20.66 7.81 -4.64
C ASN A 172 19.76 6.84 -3.86
N ILE A 173 18.99 6.04 -4.59
CA ILE A 173 18.03 5.07 -4.05
C ILE A 173 18.68 4.05 -3.08
N SER A 174 19.99 3.79 -3.20
CA SER A 174 20.70 2.90 -2.27
C SER A 174 20.97 3.53 -0.88
N ASN A 175 20.57 4.76 -0.67
CA ASN A 175 20.65 5.47 0.61
C ASN A 175 19.28 5.63 1.29
N TRP A 176 18.25 5.07 0.68
CA TRP A 176 16.86 5.16 1.13
C TRP A 176 16.55 4.18 2.25
#